data_455ef55f3d9d62c9fe49664e76a5115a
#
_entry.id   455ef55f3d9d62c9fe49664e76a5115a
#
_cell.length_a   1.000
_cell.length_b   1.000
_cell.length_c   1.000
_cell.angle_alpha   90.00
_cell.angle_beta   90.00
_cell.angle_gamma   90.00
#
_symmetry.space_group_name_H-M   'P 1'
#
loop_
_entity.id
_entity.type
_entity.pdbx_description
1 polymer ?
#
loop_
_entity_poly.entity_id
_entity_poly.type
_entity_poly.pdbx_seq_one_letter_code
_entity_poly.pdbx_strand_id
1 'polypeptide(L)'
;MAHGTLIVSRPQALTKCRWIADCFWNRLGIDFQEFSTELVGYNACHRHLAPPVDPPEILLRLGAKDPSKGKIETFAKQFTSLLLSTAPGVAMVGSRPRIQEVIAYWPTLVPAKEITPRVVLIHPLRVLEMPSLGPVRAQEFLESAPGPAQPQAGGDAIGPTASTAL
;
A
#
# COMPACT_ATOMS: atom_id res chain seq x y z
N MET A 1 10.10 -8.38 -11.95
CA MET A 1 9.93 -8.63 -10.51
C MET A 1 8.79 -9.62 -10.25
N ALA A 2 8.74 -10.20 -9.08
CA ALA A 2 7.56 -10.94 -8.60
C ALA A 2 7.41 -10.74 -7.08
N HIS A 3 6.21 -10.88 -6.57
CA HIS A 3 5.93 -10.89 -5.15
C HIS A 3 4.87 -11.94 -4.82
N GLY A 4 4.98 -12.53 -3.64
CA GLY A 4 4.00 -13.46 -3.09
C GLY A 4 3.63 -13.07 -1.67
N THR A 5 2.42 -13.43 -1.25
CA THR A 5 1.89 -13.06 0.06
C THR A 5 1.35 -14.30 0.76
N LEU A 6 1.74 -14.47 2.02
CA LEU A 6 1.22 -15.48 2.94
C LEU A 6 0.49 -14.79 4.08
N ILE A 7 -0.60 -15.37 4.54
CA ILE A 7 -1.21 -15.02 5.82
C ILE A 7 -0.67 -15.97 6.88
N VAL A 8 -0.21 -15.42 7.99
CA VAL A 8 0.38 -16.18 9.10
C VAL A 8 -0.37 -15.84 10.37
N SER A 9 -1.04 -16.83 10.96
CA SER A 9 -1.87 -16.66 12.15
C SER A 9 -1.15 -17.04 13.44
N ARG A 10 -1.73 -16.63 14.59
CA ARG A 10 -1.32 -17.06 15.94
C ARG A 10 -1.24 -18.60 16.08
N PRO A 11 -0.52 -19.14 17.10
CA PRO A 11 0.35 -18.41 18.03
C PRO A 11 1.67 -17.98 17.37
N GLN A 12 2.31 -16.95 17.93
CA GLN A 12 3.65 -16.49 17.53
C GLN A 12 3.74 -16.07 16.06
N ALA A 13 2.73 -15.33 15.55
CA ALA A 13 2.65 -14.95 14.15
C ALA A 13 3.91 -14.21 13.68
N LEU A 14 4.43 -13.28 14.48
CA LEU A 14 5.63 -12.52 14.15
C LEU A 14 6.88 -13.41 14.05
N THR A 15 7.07 -14.32 15.02
CA THR A 15 8.21 -15.25 15.04
C THR A 15 8.16 -16.19 13.84
N LYS A 16 6.98 -16.73 13.53
CA LYS A 16 6.77 -17.57 12.34
C LYS A 16 7.09 -16.84 11.06
N CYS A 17 6.61 -15.60 10.91
CA CYS A 17 6.90 -14.79 9.71
C CYS A 17 8.40 -14.61 9.48
N ARG A 18 9.15 -14.26 10.52
CA ARG A 18 10.60 -14.09 10.44
C ARG A 18 11.28 -15.40 10.06
N TRP A 19 10.94 -16.47 10.75
CA TRP A 19 11.51 -17.80 10.47
C TRP A 19 11.20 -18.26 9.02
N ILE A 20 9.97 -18.08 8.55
CA ILE A 20 9.57 -18.44 7.17
C ILE A 20 10.39 -17.64 6.16
N ALA A 21 10.54 -16.32 6.35
CA ALA A 21 11.30 -15.46 5.47
C ALA A 21 12.78 -15.87 5.42
N ASP A 22 13.41 -16.09 6.58
CA ASP A 22 14.80 -16.50 6.68
C ASP A 22 15.04 -17.86 6.01
N CYS A 23 14.19 -18.85 6.32
CA CYS A 23 14.26 -20.16 5.68
C CYS A 23 14.07 -20.08 4.16
N PHE A 24 13.17 -19.24 3.69
CA PHE A 24 12.91 -19.09 2.26
C PHE A 24 14.11 -18.49 1.52
N TRP A 25 14.63 -17.36 1.99
CA TRP A 25 15.76 -16.70 1.37
C TRP A 25 17.02 -17.56 1.39
N ASN A 26 17.31 -18.20 2.55
CA ASN A 26 18.45 -19.11 2.68
C ASN A 26 18.33 -20.32 1.74
N ARG A 27 17.14 -20.90 1.60
CA ARG A 27 16.91 -22.05 0.73
C ARG A 27 17.01 -21.70 -0.75
N LEU A 28 16.60 -20.49 -1.14
CA LEU A 28 16.74 -20.02 -2.51
C LEU A 28 18.21 -19.87 -2.91
N GLY A 29 19.04 -19.32 -2.03
CA GLY A 29 20.46 -19.13 -2.28
C GLY A 29 20.79 -18.33 -3.54
N ILE A 30 19.83 -17.51 -4.01
CA ILE A 30 19.95 -16.70 -5.23
C ILE A 30 20.25 -15.26 -4.83
N ASP A 31 21.31 -14.72 -5.41
CA ASP A 31 21.61 -13.30 -5.29
C ASP A 31 20.73 -12.52 -6.27
N PHE A 32 19.71 -11.83 -5.73
CA PHE A 32 18.80 -10.96 -6.48
C PHE A 32 19.32 -9.52 -6.44
N GLN A 33 19.06 -8.75 -7.49
CA GLN A 33 19.37 -7.31 -7.49
C GLN A 33 18.70 -6.59 -6.31
N GLU A 34 17.44 -6.93 -6.04
CA GLU A 34 16.68 -6.43 -4.91
C GLU A 34 15.75 -7.53 -4.39
N PHE A 35 15.64 -7.64 -3.08
CA PHE A 35 14.60 -8.46 -2.45
C PHE A 35 14.01 -7.74 -1.26
N SER A 36 12.78 -8.09 -0.90
CA SER A 36 12.05 -7.46 0.19
C SER A 36 11.29 -8.47 1.02
N THR A 37 11.22 -8.19 2.31
CA THR A 37 10.38 -8.88 3.29
C THR A 37 9.56 -7.86 4.03
N GLU A 38 8.25 -7.91 3.88
CA GLU A 38 7.33 -6.97 4.50
C GLU A 38 6.35 -7.73 5.41
N LEU A 39 6.14 -7.18 6.59
CA LEU A 39 5.19 -7.68 7.59
C LEU A 39 4.00 -6.73 7.64
N VAL A 40 3.06 -6.90 6.71
CA VAL A 40 1.87 -6.07 6.60
C VAL A 40 0.90 -6.40 7.74
N GLY A 41 0.43 -5.37 8.42
CA GLY A 41 -0.34 -5.50 9.68
C GLY A 41 0.53 -5.44 10.94
N TYR A 42 1.86 -5.39 10.79
CA TYR A 42 2.78 -5.17 11.89
C TYR A 42 3.67 -3.93 11.67
N ASN A 43 4.65 -3.98 10.78
CA ASN A 43 5.64 -2.92 10.63
C ASN A 43 5.85 -2.41 9.20
N ALA A 44 5.09 -2.86 8.23
CA ALA A 44 5.26 -2.47 6.83
C ALA A 44 5.15 -0.94 6.63
N CYS A 45 4.28 -0.27 7.40
CA CYS A 45 4.12 1.19 7.37
C CYS A 45 4.98 1.90 8.42
N HIS A 46 4.97 1.42 9.66
CA HIS A 46 5.60 2.11 10.80
C HIS A 46 7.05 1.72 11.04
N ARG A 47 7.54 0.65 10.38
CA ARG A 47 8.91 0.15 10.51
C ARG A 47 9.34 0.00 11.98
N HIS A 48 10.38 0.72 12.41
CA HIS A 48 10.90 0.69 13.79
C HIS A 48 9.97 1.30 14.84
N LEU A 49 8.95 2.04 14.45
CA LEU A 49 7.94 2.63 15.34
C LEU A 49 6.79 1.66 15.65
N ALA A 50 6.75 0.48 15.02
CA ALA A 50 5.73 -0.51 15.30
C ALA A 50 5.81 -0.99 16.77
N PRO A 51 4.66 -1.10 17.46
CA PRO A 51 4.66 -1.58 18.85
C PRO A 51 5.11 -3.04 18.92
N PRO A 52 5.77 -3.46 20.00
CA PRO A 52 6.26 -4.84 20.17
C PRO A 52 5.14 -5.82 20.56
N VAL A 53 4.05 -5.81 19.80
CA VAL A 53 2.89 -6.68 20.04
C VAL A 53 2.83 -7.74 18.96
N ASP A 54 2.58 -9.00 19.33
CA ASP A 54 2.33 -10.09 18.37
C ASP A 54 0.88 -10.00 17.87
N PRO A 55 0.65 -9.52 16.64
CA PRO A 55 -0.70 -9.40 16.10
C PRO A 55 -1.32 -10.77 15.86
N PRO A 56 -2.66 -10.87 15.83
CA PRO A 56 -3.37 -12.14 15.61
C PRO A 56 -3.03 -12.75 14.25
N GLU A 57 -2.80 -11.91 13.25
CA GLU A 57 -2.47 -12.30 11.88
C GLU A 57 -1.53 -11.29 11.25
N ILE A 58 -0.63 -11.76 10.41
CA ILE A 58 0.31 -10.95 9.64
C ILE A 58 0.28 -11.40 8.18
N LEU A 59 0.24 -10.47 7.25
CA LEU A 59 0.52 -10.76 5.86
C LEU A 59 2.03 -10.65 5.62
N LEU A 60 2.68 -11.79 5.48
CA LEU A 60 4.09 -11.87 5.07
C LEU A 60 4.17 -11.72 3.56
N ARG A 61 4.70 -10.60 3.08
CA ARG A 61 4.96 -10.37 1.67
C ARG A 61 6.44 -10.51 1.37
N LEU A 62 6.77 -11.41 0.47
CA LEU A 62 8.12 -11.61 -0.05
C LEU A 62 8.16 -11.14 -1.50
N GLY A 63 9.16 -10.34 -1.85
CA GLY A 63 9.34 -9.79 -3.18
C GLY A 63 10.76 -9.93 -3.68
N ALA A 64 10.93 -10.17 -4.98
CA ALA A 64 12.22 -10.19 -5.64
C ALA A 64 12.20 -9.41 -6.96
N LYS A 65 13.28 -8.68 -7.25
CA LYS A 65 13.49 -7.95 -8.49
C LYS A 65 14.88 -8.30 -9.02
N ASP A 66 14.92 -8.68 -10.28
CA ASP A 66 16.17 -9.01 -10.98
C ASP A 66 15.96 -8.88 -12.49
N PRO A 67 16.99 -8.47 -13.28
CA PRO A 67 16.93 -8.46 -14.74
C PRO A 67 16.74 -9.85 -15.33
N SER A 68 17.24 -10.89 -14.64
CA SER A 68 17.12 -12.28 -15.07
C SER A 68 15.72 -12.83 -14.79
N LYS A 69 14.95 -13.03 -15.84
CA LYS A 69 13.63 -13.67 -15.76
C LYS A 69 13.70 -15.05 -15.11
N GLY A 70 14.74 -15.84 -15.39
CA GLY A 70 14.93 -17.19 -14.83
C GLY A 70 15.06 -17.20 -13.30
N LYS A 71 15.77 -16.22 -12.72
CA LYS A 71 15.83 -16.07 -11.26
C LYS A 71 14.44 -15.80 -10.67
N ILE A 72 13.65 -14.92 -11.30
CA ILE A 72 12.31 -14.58 -10.83
C ILE A 72 11.33 -15.76 -11.02
N GLU A 73 11.50 -16.57 -12.08
CA GLU A 73 10.74 -17.81 -12.24
C GLU A 73 11.04 -18.81 -11.12
N THR A 74 12.30 -18.94 -10.73
CA THR A 74 12.71 -19.80 -9.62
C THR A 74 12.12 -19.32 -8.30
N PHE A 75 12.16 -18.02 -8.03
CA PHE A 75 11.47 -17.43 -6.88
C PHE A 75 9.98 -17.83 -6.86
N ALA A 76 9.27 -17.61 -7.96
CA ALA A 76 7.84 -17.88 -8.05
C ALA A 76 7.50 -19.38 -7.87
N LYS A 77 8.36 -20.27 -8.36
CA LYS A 77 8.22 -21.73 -8.19
C LYS A 77 8.43 -22.13 -6.73
N GLN A 78 9.49 -21.64 -6.11
CA GLN A 78 9.86 -22.00 -4.74
C GLN A 78 8.89 -21.37 -3.72
N PHE A 79 8.30 -20.21 -4.01
CA PHE A 79 7.32 -19.59 -3.13
C PHE A 79 6.11 -20.49 -2.88
N THR A 80 5.61 -21.16 -3.91
CA THR A 80 4.45 -22.07 -3.79
C THR A 80 4.74 -23.24 -2.85
N SER A 81 5.99 -23.71 -2.80
CA SER A 81 6.37 -24.83 -1.92
C SER A 81 6.33 -24.45 -0.43
N LEU A 82 6.38 -23.16 -0.09
CA LEU A 82 6.28 -22.69 1.30
C LEU A 82 4.99 -23.14 1.96
N LEU A 83 3.88 -23.16 1.22
CA LEU A 83 2.57 -23.53 1.76
C LEU A 83 2.56 -24.93 2.39
N LEU A 84 3.34 -25.84 1.83
CA LEU A 84 3.39 -27.25 2.24
C LEU A 84 4.54 -27.56 3.20
N SER A 85 5.49 -26.65 3.37
CA SER A 85 6.73 -26.92 4.11
C SER A 85 7.03 -25.93 5.23
N THR A 86 6.02 -25.19 5.69
CA THR A 86 6.17 -24.18 6.74
C THR A 86 5.40 -24.53 8.02
N ALA A 87 5.45 -23.62 9.00
CA ALA A 87 4.75 -23.75 10.28
C ALA A 87 3.22 -23.84 10.08
N PRO A 88 2.50 -24.48 11.00
CA PRO A 88 1.03 -24.51 10.96
C PRO A 88 0.43 -23.10 11.13
N GLY A 89 -0.75 -22.89 10.54
CA GLY A 89 -1.44 -21.61 10.57
C GLY A 89 -0.94 -20.64 9.48
N VAL A 90 -0.45 -21.17 8.37
CA VAL A 90 -0.02 -20.40 7.19
C VAL A 90 -0.93 -20.73 6.02
N ALA A 91 -1.41 -19.70 5.32
CA ALA A 91 -2.16 -19.84 4.09
C ALA A 91 -1.63 -18.89 3.02
N MET A 92 -1.79 -19.24 1.76
CA MET A 92 -1.39 -18.38 0.64
C MET A 92 -2.52 -17.41 0.30
N VAL A 93 -2.18 -16.15 0.11
CA VAL A 93 -3.10 -15.12 -0.38
C VAL A 93 -2.93 -14.98 -1.89
N GLY A 94 -3.99 -15.29 -2.61
CA GLY A 94 -3.96 -15.26 -4.07
C GLY A 94 -3.38 -16.55 -4.69
N SER A 95 -2.71 -16.39 -5.81
CA SER A 95 -2.13 -17.49 -6.59
C SER A 95 -0.60 -17.43 -6.56
N ARG A 96 0.04 -18.39 -7.25
CA ARG A 96 1.48 -18.35 -7.48
C ARG A 96 1.93 -16.97 -7.97
N PRO A 97 3.04 -16.43 -7.45
CA PRO A 97 3.59 -15.14 -7.89
C PRO A 97 3.74 -15.05 -9.40
N ARG A 98 3.20 -13.99 -9.99
CA ARG A 98 3.33 -13.71 -11.42
C ARG A 98 4.53 -12.80 -11.65
N ILE A 99 5.24 -13.08 -12.73
CA ILE A 99 6.33 -12.21 -13.16
C ILE A 99 5.72 -10.95 -13.77
N GLN A 100 6.18 -9.80 -13.31
CA GLN A 100 5.76 -8.51 -13.79
C GLN A 100 6.97 -7.71 -14.24
N GLU A 101 6.84 -7.01 -15.35
CA GLU A 101 7.83 -6.03 -15.77
C GLU A 101 7.76 -4.82 -14.85
N VAL A 102 8.91 -4.27 -14.53
CA VAL A 102 9.01 -3.05 -13.71
C VAL A 102 9.14 -1.86 -14.66
N ILE A 103 8.13 -1.01 -14.65
CA ILE A 103 8.20 0.26 -15.38
C ILE A 103 8.95 1.25 -14.49
N ALA A 104 10.05 1.79 -15.01
CA ALA A 104 10.80 2.82 -14.33
C ALA A 104 10.07 4.16 -14.45
N TYR A 105 9.85 4.84 -13.32
CA TYR A 105 9.38 6.21 -13.30
C TYR A 105 10.59 7.14 -13.44
N TRP A 106 10.57 7.98 -14.48
CA TRP A 106 11.63 8.95 -14.74
C TRP A 106 11.09 10.37 -14.65
N PRO A 107 11.15 10.99 -13.46
CA PRO A 107 10.65 12.35 -13.29
C PRO A 107 11.52 13.34 -14.09
N THR A 108 10.86 14.26 -14.79
CA THR A 108 11.51 15.39 -15.48
C THR A 108 10.87 16.70 -15.05
N LEU A 109 11.63 17.78 -15.13
CA LEU A 109 11.14 19.12 -14.86
C LEU A 109 10.78 19.79 -16.18
N VAL A 110 9.57 20.32 -16.24
CA VAL A 110 9.09 21.12 -17.37
C VAL A 110 8.84 22.54 -16.87
N PRO A 111 9.29 23.59 -17.58
CA PRO A 111 9.02 24.97 -17.20
C PRO A 111 7.49 25.21 -17.10
N ALA A 112 7.05 25.78 -15.97
CA ALA A 112 5.62 26.00 -15.71
C ALA A 112 4.91 26.83 -16.80
N LYS A 113 5.64 27.71 -17.48
CA LYS A 113 5.14 28.53 -18.59
C LYS A 113 4.69 27.71 -19.84
N GLU A 114 5.19 26.47 -19.95
CA GLU A 114 4.85 25.57 -21.07
C GLU A 114 3.60 24.73 -20.76
N ILE A 115 3.10 24.80 -19.52
CA ILE A 115 1.93 24.05 -19.07
C ILE A 115 0.76 25.01 -18.95
N THR A 116 -0.27 24.82 -19.78
CA THR A 116 -1.55 25.52 -19.63
C THR A 116 -2.50 24.62 -18.84
N PRO A 117 -2.75 24.90 -17.55
CA PRO A 117 -3.69 24.09 -16.77
C PRO A 117 -5.11 24.26 -17.32
N ARG A 118 -5.81 23.15 -17.46
CA ARG A 118 -7.23 23.14 -17.84
C ARG A 118 -8.02 22.45 -16.75
N VAL A 119 -8.95 23.20 -16.14
CA VAL A 119 -9.87 22.67 -15.14
C VAL A 119 -11.24 22.48 -15.79
N VAL A 120 -11.80 21.28 -15.67
CA VAL A 120 -13.15 20.95 -16.12
C VAL A 120 -13.97 20.57 -14.90
N LEU A 121 -15.00 21.35 -14.61
CA LEU A 121 -15.97 21.02 -13.56
C LEU A 121 -17.06 20.13 -14.17
N ILE A 122 -17.16 18.91 -13.70
CA ILE A 122 -18.19 17.96 -14.13
C ILE A 122 -19.30 17.97 -13.07
N HIS A 123 -20.45 18.54 -13.40
CA HIS A 123 -21.64 18.47 -12.56
C HIS A 123 -22.48 17.26 -12.98
N PRO A 124 -22.84 16.33 -12.06
CA PRO A 124 -23.50 15.07 -12.41
C PRO A 124 -24.84 15.23 -13.15
N LEU A 125 -25.51 16.36 -12.98
CA LEU A 125 -26.81 16.64 -13.62
C LEU A 125 -26.70 17.47 -14.92
N ARG A 126 -25.50 17.88 -15.36
CA ARG A 126 -25.29 18.72 -16.55
C ARG A 126 -24.30 18.15 -17.57
N VAL A 127 -23.96 16.89 -17.48
CA VAL A 127 -22.98 16.26 -18.41
C VAL A 127 -23.44 16.29 -19.84
N LEU A 128 -24.75 16.43 -20.11
CA LEU A 128 -25.34 16.42 -21.45
C LEU A 128 -25.41 17.80 -22.14
N GLU A 129 -25.07 18.89 -21.43
CA GLU A 129 -25.27 20.27 -22.01
C GLU A 129 -24.00 21.13 -21.97
N MET A 130 -22.78 20.57 -21.82
CA MET A 130 -21.58 21.39 -21.73
C MET A 130 -21.11 21.85 -23.13
N PRO A 131 -21.26 23.14 -23.49
CA PRO A 131 -20.50 23.73 -24.59
C PRO A 131 -19.01 23.73 -24.21
N SER A 132 -18.14 23.62 -25.21
CA SER A 132 -16.69 23.65 -25.03
C SER A 132 -16.27 24.91 -24.25
N LEU A 133 -15.97 24.73 -22.94
CA LEU A 133 -15.43 25.82 -22.12
C LEU A 133 -14.03 26.14 -22.61
N GLY A 134 -13.81 27.39 -23.02
CA GLY A 134 -12.48 27.92 -23.29
C GLY A 134 -11.58 27.88 -22.06
N PRO A 135 -10.28 28.18 -22.16
CA PRO A 135 -9.35 28.18 -21.04
C PRO A 135 -9.81 29.18 -19.98
N VAL A 136 -10.19 28.64 -18.79
CA VAL A 136 -10.53 29.46 -17.61
C VAL A 136 -9.24 29.98 -17.00
N ARG A 137 -9.12 31.29 -16.85
CA ARG A 137 -8.00 31.89 -16.11
C ARG A 137 -8.13 31.57 -14.63
N ALA A 138 -7.04 31.12 -14.01
CA ALA A 138 -7.01 30.74 -12.60
C ALA A 138 -7.47 31.88 -11.63
N GLN A 139 -7.37 33.14 -12.06
CA GLN A 139 -7.83 34.29 -11.29
C GLN A 139 -9.35 34.37 -11.13
N GLU A 140 -10.13 33.99 -12.16
CA GLU A 140 -11.60 34.03 -12.06
C GLU A 140 -12.16 32.97 -11.09
N PHE A 141 -11.41 31.91 -10.89
CA PHE A 141 -11.82 30.85 -9.96
C PHE A 141 -11.62 31.24 -8.48
N LEU A 142 -10.57 32.02 -8.19
CA LEU A 142 -10.28 32.48 -6.81
C LEU A 142 -11.27 33.54 -6.34
N GLU A 143 -11.84 34.33 -7.25
CA GLU A 143 -12.84 35.36 -6.93
C GLU A 143 -14.25 34.77 -6.73
N SER A 144 -14.54 33.60 -7.30
CA SER A 144 -15.85 32.94 -7.19
C SER A 144 -15.89 31.85 -6.10
N ALA A 145 -14.77 31.53 -5.47
CA ALA A 145 -14.74 30.53 -4.39
C ALA A 145 -15.46 31.09 -3.15
N PRO A 146 -16.44 30.37 -2.57
CA PRO A 146 -17.01 30.75 -1.29
C PRO A 146 -15.89 30.79 -0.26
N GLY A 147 -15.77 31.89 0.49
CA GLY A 147 -14.78 32.06 1.54
C GLY A 147 -14.80 30.90 2.53
N PRO A 148 -13.71 30.67 3.26
CA PRO A 148 -13.62 29.56 4.21
C PRO A 148 -14.80 29.65 5.18
N ALA A 149 -15.55 28.54 5.30
CA ALA A 149 -16.66 28.43 6.22
C ALA A 149 -16.19 28.81 7.63
N GLN A 150 -16.77 29.87 8.18
CA GLN A 150 -16.50 30.27 9.57
C GLN A 150 -16.94 29.10 10.46
N PRO A 151 -16.12 28.67 11.46
CA PRO A 151 -16.54 27.68 12.43
C PRO A 151 -17.74 28.23 13.19
N GLN A 152 -18.90 27.58 13.03
CA GLN A 152 -20.05 27.88 13.87
C GLN A 152 -19.70 27.52 15.31
N ALA A 153 -19.59 28.54 16.14
CA ALA A 153 -19.56 28.42 17.59
C ALA A 153 -20.98 28.00 18.04
N GLY A 154 -21.21 26.70 18.09
CA GLY A 154 -22.41 26.09 18.64
C GLY A 154 -21.99 25.15 19.76
N GLY A 155 -22.16 25.66 21.00
CA GLY A 155 -21.92 24.86 22.18
C GLY A 155 -22.86 23.69 22.32
N ASP A 156 -22.31 22.64 22.91
CA ASP A 156 -23.02 21.84 23.92
C ASP A 156 -21.93 21.06 24.68
N ALA A 157 -21.72 21.55 25.89
CA ALA A 157 -20.89 20.90 26.88
C ALA A 157 -21.59 19.61 27.34
N ILE A 158 -21.05 18.45 26.95
CA ILE A 158 -21.43 17.17 27.57
C ILE A 158 -20.57 17.02 28.83
N GLY A 159 -21.21 17.20 29.98
CA GLY A 159 -20.60 16.98 31.29
C GLY A 159 -20.26 15.50 31.53
N PRO A 160 -19.33 15.22 32.47
CA PRO A 160 -18.85 13.89 32.76
C PRO A 160 -19.90 13.06 33.49
N THR A 161 -20.37 11.96 32.91
CA THR A 161 -21.13 10.94 33.63
C THR A 161 -20.18 10.08 34.45
N ALA A 162 -20.39 10.12 35.76
CA ALA A 162 -19.71 9.27 36.73
C ALA A 162 -20.00 7.78 36.47
N SER A 163 -18.94 6.99 36.37
CA SER A 163 -18.99 5.52 36.41
C SER A 163 -19.11 5.06 37.87
N THR A 164 -20.21 4.40 38.22
CA THR A 164 -20.33 3.63 39.46
C THR A 164 -20.10 2.16 39.13
N ALA A 165 -19.26 1.54 39.95
CA ALA A 165 -18.85 0.14 39.96
C ALA A 165 -20.01 -0.85 40.10
N LEU A 166 -19.86 -2.02 39.50
CA LEU A 166 -20.01 -3.35 40.09
C LEU A 166 -19.26 -4.34 39.21
#